data_967ac722c1f50e39189fc5b04d329344
#
_entry.id   967ac722c1f50e39189fc5b04d329344
#
_cell.length_a   1.000
_cell.length_b   1.000
_cell.length_c   1.000
_cell.angle_alpha   90.00
_cell.angle_beta   90.00
_cell.angle_gamma   90.00
#
_symmetry.space_group_name_H-M   'P 1'
#
loop_
_entity.id
_entity.type
_entity.pdbx_description
1 polymer ?
#
loop_
_entity_poly.entity_id
_entity_poly.type
_entity_poly.pdbx_seq_one_letter_code
_entity_poly.pdbx_strand_id
1 'polypeptide(L)'
;MSQSMIPIESMTYESYLDGKIRLYRYGKVRILISAWDGEISPSAKTLVTLGSGDCPGQDMMVSIPGWLANNRQRMNVSHLGAVAIASNAGTYSDFFFVQITWIVP
;
A
#
# COMPACT_ATOMS: atom_id res chain seq x y z
N MET A 1 -34.49 -7.55 -14.33
CA MET A 1 -33.22 -8.10 -13.92
C MET A 1 -32.56 -7.20 -12.88
N SER A 2 -32.14 -7.76 -11.83
CA SER A 2 -31.42 -6.97 -10.83
C SER A 2 -29.94 -6.93 -11.16
N GLN A 3 -29.35 -5.80 -11.00
CA GLN A 3 -27.94 -5.62 -11.10
C GLN A 3 -27.31 -5.93 -9.74
N SER A 4 -26.28 -6.78 -9.78
CA SER A 4 -25.54 -7.06 -8.59
C SER A 4 -24.53 -5.94 -8.37
N MET A 5 -24.82 -5.04 -7.48
CA MET A 5 -23.94 -3.95 -7.12
C MET A 5 -23.68 -4.00 -5.63
N ILE A 6 -22.43 -3.82 -5.25
CA ILE A 6 -22.09 -3.65 -3.86
C ILE A 6 -22.32 -2.19 -3.51
N PRO A 7 -23.22 -1.89 -2.55
CA PRO A 7 -23.46 -0.50 -2.17
C PRO A 7 -22.20 0.16 -1.63
N ILE A 8 -22.08 1.47 -1.83
CA ILE A 8 -20.89 2.20 -1.39
C ILE A 8 -20.72 2.14 0.13
N GLU A 9 -21.81 2.03 0.88
CA GLU A 9 -21.76 1.88 2.33
C GLU A 9 -21.17 0.55 2.77
N SER A 10 -20.99 -0.41 1.84
CA SER A 10 -20.29 -1.66 2.12
C SER A 10 -18.79 -1.51 2.13
N MET A 11 -18.29 -0.39 1.63
CA MET A 11 -16.86 -0.13 1.61
C MET A 11 -16.43 0.38 2.97
N THR A 12 -15.36 -0.21 3.48
CA THR A 12 -14.74 0.22 4.73
C THR A 12 -13.29 0.56 4.48
N TYR A 13 -12.68 1.29 5.40
CA TYR A 13 -11.25 1.55 5.28
C TYR A 13 -10.62 1.72 6.66
N GLU A 14 -9.33 1.48 6.71
CA GLU A 14 -8.49 1.78 7.86
C GLU A 14 -7.37 2.72 7.44
N SER A 15 -7.00 3.59 8.37
CA SER A 15 -5.94 4.57 8.18
C SER A 15 -4.79 4.23 9.11
N TYR A 16 -3.57 4.30 8.58
CA TYR A 16 -2.34 4.02 9.32
C TYR A 16 -1.38 5.18 9.14
N LEU A 17 -0.48 5.36 10.10
CA LEU A 17 0.57 6.38 10.04
C LEU A 17 0.03 7.77 9.73
N ASP A 18 -0.98 8.20 10.50
CA ASP A 18 -1.63 9.51 10.34
C ASP A 18 -2.15 9.75 8.92
N GLY A 19 -2.70 8.71 8.31
CA GLY A 19 -3.31 8.79 6.99
C GLY A 19 -2.35 8.64 5.82
N LYS A 20 -1.07 8.41 6.07
CA LYS A 20 -0.11 8.17 4.99
C LYS A 20 -0.38 6.87 4.25
N ILE A 21 -0.95 5.89 4.93
CA ILE A 21 -1.33 4.61 4.34
C ILE A 21 -2.79 4.37 4.69
N ARG A 22 -3.58 4.05 3.68
CA ARG A 22 -4.99 3.71 3.85
C ARG A 22 -5.29 2.43 3.11
N LEU A 23 -6.04 1.55 3.76
CA LEU A 23 -6.49 0.30 3.17
C LEU A 23 -8.00 0.35 3.03
N TYR A 24 -8.49 0.26 1.81
CA TYR A 24 -9.91 0.22 1.51
C TYR A 24 -10.32 -1.22 1.23
N ARG A 25 -11.47 -1.61 1.75
CA ARG A 25 -12.04 -2.95 1.58
C ARG A 25 -13.38 -2.84 0.87
N TYR A 26 -13.52 -3.63 -0.16
CA TYR A 26 -14.76 -3.69 -0.93
C TYR A 26 -14.97 -5.14 -1.35
N GLY A 27 -15.78 -5.88 -0.57
CA GLY A 27 -15.87 -7.33 -0.73
C GLY A 27 -14.51 -7.98 -0.51
N LYS A 28 -14.03 -8.71 -1.49
CA LYS A 28 -12.69 -9.31 -1.46
C LYS A 28 -11.61 -8.42 -2.06
N VAL A 29 -11.97 -7.26 -2.56
CA VAL A 29 -11.01 -6.33 -3.13
C VAL A 29 -10.38 -5.51 -2.03
N ARG A 30 -9.07 -5.35 -2.11
CA ARG A 30 -8.31 -4.48 -1.22
C ARG A 30 -7.56 -3.46 -2.06
N ILE A 31 -7.66 -2.21 -1.65
CA ILE A 31 -6.98 -1.10 -2.31
C ILE A 31 -6.13 -0.40 -1.27
N LEU A 32 -4.82 -0.49 -1.43
CA LEU A 32 -3.88 0.19 -0.56
C LEU A 32 -3.44 1.47 -1.24
N ILE A 33 -3.65 2.59 -0.56
CA ILE A 33 -3.23 3.90 -1.04
C ILE A 33 -2.18 4.44 -0.08
N SER A 34 -1.02 4.78 -0.62
CA SER A 34 0.02 5.42 0.15
C SER A 34 0.28 6.82 -0.39
N ALA A 35 -0.02 7.81 0.43
CA ALA A 35 0.31 9.22 0.16
C ALA A 35 1.47 9.56 1.10
N TRP A 36 2.67 9.27 0.65
CA TRP A 36 3.87 9.37 1.49
C TRP A 36 4.50 10.74 1.37
N ASP A 37 4.91 11.27 2.50
CA ASP A 37 5.68 12.50 2.57
C ASP A 37 6.63 12.36 3.77
N GLY A 38 7.89 12.16 3.50
CA GLY A 38 8.85 12.02 4.58
C GLY A 38 10.06 11.18 4.22
N GLU A 39 10.73 10.69 5.25
CA GLU A 39 11.98 9.97 5.12
C GLU A 39 11.79 8.57 4.56
N ILE A 40 12.65 8.20 3.66
CA ILE A 40 12.70 6.88 3.04
C ILE A 40 14.08 6.28 3.31
N SER A 41 14.07 5.05 3.83
CA SER A 41 15.28 4.30 4.14
C SER A 41 15.68 3.43 2.95
N PRO A 42 17.00 3.18 2.76
CA PRO A 42 17.44 2.28 1.69
C PRO A 42 17.04 0.82 1.93
N SER A 43 16.84 0.43 3.18
CA SER A 43 16.43 -0.95 3.51
C SER A 43 14.92 -1.01 3.71
N ALA A 44 14.30 -2.06 3.19
CA ALA A 44 12.89 -2.28 3.41
C ALA A 44 12.61 -2.44 4.90
N LYS A 45 11.75 -1.59 5.42
CA LYS A 45 11.34 -1.64 6.82
C LYS A 45 9.83 -1.73 6.86
N THR A 46 9.32 -2.66 7.66
CA THR A 46 7.88 -2.79 7.81
C THR A 46 7.29 -1.56 8.47
N LEU A 47 6.41 -0.88 7.74
CA LEU A 47 5.72 0.31 8.22
C LEU A 47 4.43 -0.05 8.93
N VAL A 48 3.74 -1.02 8.38
CA VAL A 48 2.42 -1.47 8.84
C VAL A 48 2.34 -2.96 8.59
N THR A 49 1.65 -3.68 9.47
CA THR A 49 1.31 -5.08 9.25
C THR A 49 -0.21 -5.18 9.15
N LEU A 50 -0.68 -5.64 8.00
CA LEU A 50 -2.11 -5.81 7.75
C LEU A 50 -2.63 -7.03 8.50
N GLY A 51 -3.91 -7.00 8.85
CA GLY A 51 -4.57 -8.15 9.45
C GLY A 51 -4.64 -9.34 8.49
N SER A 52 -4.80 -10.53 9.04
CA SER A 52 -4.76 -11.76 8.23
C SER A 52 -5.84 -11.81 7.14
N GLY A 53 -6.98 -11.16 7.37
CA GLY A 53 -8.05 -11.11 6.37
C GLY A 53 -7.80 -10.15 5.22
N ASP A 54 -6.75 -9.34 5.29
CA ASP A 54 -6.44 -8.33 4.29
C ASP A 54 -5.20 -8.64 3.46
N CYS A 55 -4.51 -9.73 3.76
CA CYS A 55 -3.24 -10.04 3.10
C CYS A 55 -3.45 -10.52 1.67
N PRO A 56 -2.57 -10.12 0.73
CA PRO A 56 -2.60 -10.70 -0.60
C PRO A 56 -2.18 -12.18 -0.56
N GLY A 57 -2.55 -12.94 -1.58
CA GLY A 57 -2.21 -14.36 -1.64
C GLY A 57 -0.74 -14.62 -1.95
N GLN A 58 -0.01 -13.63 -2.36
CA GLN A 58 1.41 -13.72 -2.69
C GLN A 58 2.07 -12.37 -2.47
N ASP A 59 3.39 -12.37 -2.40
CA ASP A 59 4.15 -11.14 -2.24
C ASP A 59 3.97 -10.25 -3.47
N MET A 60 3.78 -8.96 -3.22
CA MET A 60 3.60 -7.96 -4.26
C MET A 60 4.66 -6.88 -4.13
N MET A 61 5.12 -6.37 -5.25
CA MET A 61 6.08 -5.28 -5.29
C MET A 61 5.73 -4.36 -6.45
N VAL A 62 5.73 -3.06 -6.18
CA VAL A 62 5.52 -2.06 -7.22
C VAL A 62 6.63 -1.02 -7.16
N SER A 63 7.06 -0.57 -8.33
CA SER A 63 7.97 0.56 -8.45
C SER A 63 7.18 1.83 -8.22
N ILE A 64 7.77 2.76 -7.48
CA ILE A 64 7.14 4.03 -7.15
C ILE A 64 7.93 5.14 -7.80
N PRO A 65 7.31 5.96 -8.66
CA PRO A 65 7.95 7.17 -9.14
C PRO A 65 7.97 8.19 -8.01
N GLY A 66 9.16 8.57 -7.58
CA GLY A 66 9.31 9.62 -6.58
C GLY A 66 9.38 10.99 -7.21
N TRP A 67 9.26 12.02 -6.38
CA TRP A 67 9.43 13.40 -6.82
C TRP A 67 10.88 13.67 -7.23
N LEU A 68 11.83 13.04 -6.54
CA LEU A 68 13.25 13.17 -6.87
C LEU A 68 13.60 12.14 -7.94
N ALA A 69 13.91 12.61 -9.13
CA ALA A 69 13.93 11.82 -10.36
C ALA A 69 14.88 10.62 -10.38
N ASN A 70 15.97 10.65 -9.62
CA ASN A 70 16.99 9.59 -9.68
C ASN A 70 16.84 8.53 -8.59
N ASN A 71 15.86 8.66 -7.73
CA ASN A 71 15.67 7.71 -6.65
C ASN A 71 14.79 6.56 -7.11
N ARG A 72 15.27 5.35 -6.90
CA ARG A 72 14.48 4.14 -7.15
C ARG A 72 13.88 3.68 -5.86
N GLN A 73 12.57 3.69 -5.82
CA GLN A 73 11.84 3.27 -4.64
C GLN A 73 10.77 2.28 -5.04
N ARG A 74 10.45 1.41 -4.10
CA ARG A 74 9.43 0.40 -4.31
C ARG A 74 8.64 0.20 -3.05
N MET A 75 7.39 -0.21 -3.21
CA MET A 75 6.54 -0.63 -2.11
C MET A 75 6.35 -2.14 -2.21
N ASN A 76 6.58 -2.81 -1.09
CA ASN A 76 6.37 -4.25 -0.98
C ASN A 76 5.17 -4.50 -0.06
N VAL A 77 4.30 -5.40 -0.48
CA VAL A 77 3.23 -5.92 0.38
C VAL A 77 3.39 -7.43 0.39
N SER A 78 3.77 -7.99 1.52
CA SER A 78 4.00 -9.42 1.62
C SER A 78 2.69 -10.18 1.80
N HIS A 79 2.71 -11.47 1.51
CA HIS A 79 1.57 -12.35 1.75
C HIS A 79 1.23 -12.47 3.25
N LEU A 80 2.13 -12.07 4.13
CA LEU A 80 1.90 -12.02 5.58
C LEU A 80 1.44 -10.65 6.03
N GLY A 81 1.24 -9.72 5.12
CA GLY A 81 0.68 -8.39 5.41
C GLY A 81 1.70 -7.30 5.72
N ALA A 82 2.99 -7.58 5.62
CA ALA A 82 4.00 -6.54 5.86
C ALA A 82 4.03 -5.55 4.70
N VAL A 83 3.80 -4.28 5.00
CA VAL A 83 3.87 -3.18 4.03
C VAL A 83 5.16 -2.41 4.29
N ALA A 84 6.00 -2.31 3.28
CA ALA A 84 7.31 -1.68 3.42
C ALA A 84 7.64 -0.84 2.20
N ILE A 85 8.44 0.21 2.41
CA ILE A 85 8.99 1.03 1.34
C ILE A 85 10.50 0.90 1.40
N ALA A 86 11.12 0.71 0.25
CA ALA A 86 12.56 0.62 0.13
C ALA A 86 13.06 1.46 -1.03
N SER A 87 14.32 1.85 -0.96
CA SER A 87 14.99 2.64 -1.96
C SER A 87 16.40 2.10 -2.15
N ASN A 88 16.98 2.28 -3.34
CA ASN A 88 18.38 1.97 -3.56
C ASN A 88 19.27 3.21 -3.47
N ALA A 89 18.72 4.36 -3.13
CA ALA A 89 19.48 5.53 -2.75
C ALA A 89 19.76 5.50 -1.24
N GLY A 90 20.58 6.39 -0.74
CA GLY A 90 20.73 6.55 0.71
C GLY A 90 19.42 7.03 1.36
N THR A 91 19.44 7.21 2.65
CA THR A 91 18.28 7.78 3.35
C THR A 91 18.02 9.19 2.85
N TYR A 92 16.78 9.48 2.49
CA TYR A 92 16.37 10.78 1.97
C TYR A 92 14.88 11.01 2.23
N SER A 93 14.39 12.21 1.99
CA SER A 93 12.97 12.52 2.08
C SER A 93 12.40 12.71 0.68
N ASP A 94 11.19 12.22 0.48
CA ASP A 94 10.49 12.35 -0.79
C ASP A 94 9.00 12.35 -0.53
N PHE A 95 8.22 12.67 -1.56
CA PHE A 95 6.79 12.45 -1.48
C PHE A 95 6.30 11.78 -2.77
N PHE A 96 5.26 10.96 -2.61
CA PHE A 96 4.68 10.23 -3.73
C PHE A 96 3.28 9.77 -3.36
N PHE A 97 2.56 9.37 -4.38
CA PHE A 97 1.24 8.76 -4.25
C PHE A 97 1.25 7.45 -5.03
N VAL A 98 0.87 6.36 -4.39
CA VAL A 98 0.83 5.05 -5.05
C VAL A 98 -0.41 4.30 -4.61
N GLN A 99 -0.95 3.50 -5.52
CA GLN A 99 -2.10 2.66 -5.26
C GLN A 99 -1.78 1.23 -5.68
N ILE A 100 -2.11 0.28 -4.81
CA ILE A 100 -1.95 -1.15 -5.08
C ILE A 100 -3.29 -1.81 -4.80
N THR A 101 -3.73 -2.65 -5.73
CA THR A 101 -5.01 -3.35 -5.60
C THR A 101 -4.77 -4.86 -5.67
N TRP A 102 -5.44 -5.61 -4.81
CA TRP A 102 -5.41 -7.07 -4.86
C TRP A 102 -6.75 -7.64 -4.41
N ILE A 103 -6.89 -8.92 -4.64
CA ILE A 103 -8.06 -9.70 -4.21
C ILE A 103 -7.57 -10.66 -3.13
N VAL A 104 -8.23 -10.65 -1.98
CA VAL A 104 -7.88 -11.58 -0.90
C VAL A 104 -8.39 -12.99 -1.26
N PRO A 105 -7.62 -14.04 -0.89
CA PRO A 105 -8.02 -15.41 -1.18
C PRO A 105 -9.26 -15.87 -0.46
#